data_2a87aaa183b9b12fdcecb08756f13832
#
_entry.id   2a87aaa183b9b12fdcecb08756f13832
#
_cell.length_a   1.000
_cell.length_b   1.000
_cell.length_c   1.000
_cell.angle_alpha   90.00
_cell.angle_beta   90.00
_cell.angle_gamma   90.00
#
_symmetry.space_group_name_H-M   'P 1'
#
loop_
_entity.id
_entity.type
_entity.pdbx_description
1 polymer ?
#
loop_
_entity_poly.entity_id
_entity_poly.type
_entity_poly.pdbx_seq_one_letter_code
_entity_poly.pdbx_strand_id
1 'polypeptide(L)'
;VGTEDEQKYWNGFSYSNVTSTVFTGEYWKEQYYSAVGSGVDNSKNYAVAYVSEPSKVKVVVANSENDDVIKGFYVSNTAWAKKVILDGDGLTQGDEGFEKGDYFKLTATGIKADGSTAGSLDFYLADYRGENEADYYCLDSWQWFDMRALGKVKEISFSMYSTQSNEFGMTTPLYFCMDNFNGERNIAAGEAQTFSLGDSSLSLDKFFTPDDA
;
A
#
# COMPACT_ATOMS: atom_id res chain seq x y z
N VAL A 1 -35.79 14.01 0.07
CA VAL A 1 -35.30 14.24 1.43
C VAL A 1 -34.33 13.12 1.70
N GLY A 2 -33.07 13.28 1.28
CA GLY A 2 -31.98 12.36 1.58
C GLY A 2 -31.47 12.71 2.96
N THR A 3 -31.55 11.76 3.84
CA THR A 3 -30.94 11.80 5.16
C THR A 3 -29.44 11.52 5.03
N GLU A 4 -28.65 12.54 5.39
CA GLU A 4 -27.54 12.48 6.34
C GLU A 4 -26.47 11.39 6.12
N ASP A 5 -25.25 11.88 5.81
CA ASP A 5 -23.97 11.36 6.31
C ASP A 5 -23.83 9.85 6.58
N GLU A 6 -24.05 9.03 5.59
CA GLU A 6 -23.31 7.79 5.53
C GLU A 6 -21.85 8.19 5.29
N GLN A 7 -21.05 8.27 6.36
CA GLN A 7 -19.60 8.28 6.27
C GLN A 7 -19.21 7.07 5.40
N LYS A 8 -18.85 7.33 4.15
CA LYS A 8 -18.46 6.29 3.21
C LYS A 8 -17.07 5.79 3.63
N TYR A 9 -17.05 4.83 4.51
CA TYR A 9 -15.84 4.08 4.79
C TYR A 9 -15.49 3.29 3.55
N TRP A 10 -14.34 3.58 2.97
CA TRP A 10 -13.82 2.82 1.85
C TRP A 10 -12.81 1.78 2.32
N ASN A 11 -12.58 0.77 1.50
CA ASN A 11 -11.60 -0.28 1.69
C ASN A 11 -11.19 -0.79 0.29
N GLY A 12 -9.91 -1.07 0.09
CA GLY A 12 -9.40 -1.44 -1.22
C GLY A 12 -8.47 -0.40 -1.80
N PHE A 13 -8.61 -0.11 -3.09
CA PHE A 13 -7.70 0.77 -3.81
C PHE A 13 -8.40 2.06 -4.25
N SER A 14 -7.69 3.16 -4.12
CA SER A 14 -8.03 4.45 -4.69
C SER A 14 -6.89 4.93 -5.58
N TYR A 15 -7.23 5.73 -6.56
CA TYR A 15 -6.30 6.44 -7.40
C TYR A 15 -5.91 7.78 -6.75
N SER A 16 -4.65 8.20 -6.89
CA SER A 16 -4.17 9.50 -6.43
C SER A 16 -3.20 10.12 -7.43
N ASN A 17 -3.24 11.44 -7.53
CA ASN A 17 -2.29 12.27 -8.27
C ASN A 17 -1.74 13.41 -7.40
N VAL A 18 -1.86 13.27 -6.10
CA VAL A 18 -1.45 14.31 -5.15
C VAL A 18 0.06 14.33 -5.01
N THR A 19 0.62 15.53 -5.06
CA THR A 19 2.08 15.75 -4.97
C THR A 19 2.55 16.17 -3.58
N SER A 20 1.62 16.46 -2.65
CA SER A 20 1.98 16.75 -1.26
C SER A 20 2.45 15.48 -0.55
N THR A 21 3.53 15.61 0.21
CA THR A 21 4.09 14.56 1.08
C THR A 21 3.89 14.85 2.57
N VAL A 22 3.11 15.90 2.88
CA VAL A 22 2.92 16.38 4.25
C VAL A 22 1.52 15.99 4.72
N PHE A 23 1.46 15.33 5.87
CA PHE A 23 0.22 15.05 6.57
C PHE A 23 0.05 16.07 7.70
N THR A 24 -1.07 16.81 7.70
CA THR A 24 -1.38 17.87 8.67
C THR A 24 -2.53 17.51 9.62
N GLY A 25 -3.20 16.38 9.38
CA GLY A 25 -4.34 15.89 10.16
C GLY A 25 -5.69 16.04 9.46
N GLU A 26 -5.73 16.47 8.19
CA GLU A 26 -6.94 16.45 7.37
C GLU A 26 -7.18 15.05 6.80
N TYR A 27 -7.59 14.11 7.63
CA TYR A 27 -7.65 12.67 7.34
C TYR A 27 -8.38 12.31 6.03
N TRP A 28 -9.53 12.91 5.76
CA TRP A 28 -10.35 12.61 4.55
C TRP A 28 -9.63 12.88 3.24
N LYS A 29 -8.76 13.89 3.23
CA LYS A 29 -8.05 14.38 2.06
C LYS A 29 -6.66 13.82 1.99
N GLU A 30 -5.96 13.81 3.12
CA GLU A 30 -4.54 13.49 3.19
C GLU A 30 -4.26 11.99 3.26
N GLN A 31 -5.28 11.16 3.46
CA GLN A 31 -5.16 9.71 3.37
C GLN A 31 -4.68 9.22 1.99
N TYR A 32 -4.81 10.05 0.95
CA TYR A 32 -4.40 9.73 -0.42
C TYR A 32 -2.99 10.23 -0.77
N TYR A 33 -2.26 10.83 0.17
CA TYR A 33 -0.93 11.38 -0.08
C TYR A 33 0.13 10.29 0.07
N SER A 34 0.99 10.14 -0.96
CA SER A 34 2.16 9.28 -0.83
C SER A 34 3.29 9.98 -0.07
N ALA A 35 4.16 9.21 0.57
CA ALA A 35 5.39 9.76 1.15
C ALA A 35 6.39 10.25 0.08
N VAL A 36 6.14 9.93 -1.20
CA VAL A 36 7.02 10.29 -2.33
C VAL A 36 6.56 11.54 -3.07
N GLY A 37 5.24 11.80 -3.15
CA GLY A 37 4.68 12.96 -3.84
C GLY A 37 4.54 12.81 -5.36
N SER A 38 4.77 11.63 -5.90
CA SER A 38 4.56 11.28 -7.31
C SER A 38 4.44 9.76 -7.43
N GLY A 39 4.00 9.26 -8.58
CA GLY A 39 4.19 7.86 -8.93
C GLY A 39 5.65 7.54 -9.32
N VAL A 40 5.91 6.30 -9.65
CA VAL A 40 7.24 5.82 -10.10
C VAL A 40 7.68 6.61 -11.34
N ASP A 41 8.97 6.90 -11.42
CA ASP A 41 9.58 7.69 -12.50
C ASP A 41 8.94 9.06 -12.72
N ASN A 42 8.42 9.68 -11.64
CA ASN A 42 7.68 10.93 -11.66
C ASN A 42 6.38 10.86 -12.48
N SER A 43 5.79 9.67 -12.62
CA SER A 43 4.45 9.53 -13.18
C SER A 43 3.45 10.35 -12.35
N LYS A 44 2.37 10.78 -12.98
CA LYS A 44 1.39 11.65 -12.30
C LYS A 44 0.54 10.89 -11.30
N ASN A 45 0.41 9.59 -11.50
CA ASN A 45 -0.62 8.80 -10.84
C ASN A 45 0.00 7.63 -10.10
N TYR A 46 -0.60 7.28 -8.99
CA TYR A 46 -0.30 6.07 -8.21
C TYR A 46 -1.58 5.58 -7.54
N ALA A 47 -1.56 4.35 -7.04
CA ALA A 47 -2.65 3.81 -6.23
C ALA A 47 -2.34 3.95 -4.74
N VAL A 48 -3.39 4.19 -3.96
CA VAL A 48 -3.36 4.10 -2.49
C VAL A 48 -4.30 2.98 -2.09
N ALA A 49 -3.82 2.07 -1.25
CA ALA A 49 -4.62 1.00 -0.69
C ALA A 49 -4.94 1.28 0.78
N TYR A 50 -6.20 1.08 1.17
CA TYR A 50 -6.62 1.02 2.56
C TYR A 50 -6.99 -0.42 2.92
N VAL A 51 -6.30 -1.00 3.90
CA VAL A 51 -6.35 -2.43 4.23
C VAL A 51 -7.01 -2.64 5.60
N SER A 52 -8.18 -2.06 5.82
CA SER A 52 -8.94 -2.25 7.07
C SER A 52 -9.53 -3.66 7.19
N GLU A 53 -9.88 -4.26 6.04
CA GLU A 53 -10.39 -5.62 5.97
C GLU A 53 -9.54 -6.45 4.98
N PRO A 54 -8.51 -7.15 5.47
CA PRO A 54 -7.54 -7.84 4.61
C PRO A 54 -8.15 -8.77 3.56
N SER A 55 -9.23 -9.47 3.90
CA SER A 55 -9.90 -10.38 2.96
C SER A 55 -10.58 -9.68 1.78
N LYS A 56 -10.76 -8.37 1.85
CA LYS A 56 -11.42 -7.57 0.81
C LYS A 56 -10.44 -6.78 -0.06
N VAL A 57 -9.20 -6.59 0.40
CA VAL A 57 -8.19 -5.85 -0.37
C VAL A 57 -7.35 -6.81 -1.16
N LYS A 58 -7.65 -6.90 -2.45
CA LYS A 58 -7.05 -7.87 -3.33
C LYS A 58 -6.98 -7.40 -4.77
N VAL A 59 -6.01 -7.94 -5.50
CA VAL A 59 -5.89 -7.84 -6.94
C VAL A 59 -6.20 -9.19 -7.55
N VAL A 60 -7.15 -9.23 -8.49
CA VAL A 60 -7.52 -10.43 -9.23
C VAL A 60 -6.92 -10.34 -10.62
N VAL A 61 -6.23 -11.39 -11.04
CA VAL A 61 -5.74 -11.50 -12.42
C VAL A 61 -6.92 -11.81 -13.32
N ALA A 62 -7.34 -10.79 -14.09
CA ALA A 62 -8.43 -10.94 -15.03
C ALA A 62 -8.03 -11.83 -16.21
N ASN A 63 -9.02 -12.47 -16.82
CA ASN A 63 -8.88 -13.31 -18.02
C ASN A 63 -8.00 -14.56 -17.90
N SER A 64 -7.44 -14.88 -16.73
CA SER A 64 -6.79 -16.15 -16.59
C SER A 64 -7.80 -17.19 -16.07
N GLU A 65 -8.20 -18.11 -16.93
CA GLU A 65 -8.78 -19.38 -16.48
C GLU A 65 -7.72 -20.18 -15.71
N ASN A 66 -6.45 -19.78 -15.87
CA ASN A 66 -5.28 -20.36 -15.25
C ASN A 66 -4.56 -19.33 -14.36
N ASP A 67 -3.81 -19.83 -13.41
CA ASP A 67 -2.93 -19.04 -12.57
C ASP A 67 -1.81 -18.39 -13.40
N ASP A 68 -1.41 -17.18 -13.02
CA ASP A 68 -0.33 -16.43 -13.64
C ASP A 68 0.76 -16.05 -12.64
N VAL A 69 1.99 -15.85 -13.12
CA VAL A 69 3.11 -15.39 -12.30
C VAL A 69 3.11 -13.87 -12.28
N ILE A 70 2.82 -13.30 -11.14
CA ILE A 70 2.89 -11.85 -10.92
C ILE A 70 4.32 -11.47 -10.58
N LYS A 71 4.90 -10.52 -11.32
CA LYS A 71 6.28 -10.09 -11.14
C LYS A 71 6.47 -9.31 -9.85
N GLY A 72 5.58 -8.37 -9.56
CA GLY A 72 5.63 -7.48 -8.41
C GLY A 72 5.02 -6.12 -8.69
N PHE A 73 5.31 -5.16 -7.83
CA PHE A 73 4.94 -3.76 -7.97
C PHE A 73 5.87 -2.88 -7.13
N TYR A 74 5.87 -1.59 -7.40
CA TYR A 74 6.52 -0.63 -6.52
C TYR A 74 5.61 -0.27 -5.36
N VAL A 75 6.19 -0.22 -4.16
CA VAL A 75 5.48 0.09 -2.92
C VAL A 75 6.16 1.22 -2.18
N SER A 76 5.39 2.04 -1.47
CA SER A 76 5.87 3.06 -0.56
C SER A 76 4.85 3.31 0.55
N ASN A 77 5.26 4.06 1.59
CA ASN A 77 4.34 4.56 2.61
C ASN A 77 3.44 5.66 2.08
N THR A 78 2.27 5.82 2.72
CA THR A 78 1.54 7.09 2.66
C THR A 78 2.23 8.15 3.54
N ALA A 79 1.96 9.42 3.26
CA ALA A 79 2.44 10.52 4.10
C ALA A 79 1.92 10.41 5.54
N TRP A 80 0.69 9.93 5.71
CA TRP A 80 0.10 9.70 7.03
C TRP A 80 0.81 8.57 7.79
N ALA A 81 1.00 7.40 7.19
CA ALA A 81 1.73 6.30 7.84
C ALA A 81 3.16 6.72 8.21
N LYS A 82 3.87 7.40 7.29
CA LYS A 82 5.20 7.95 7.57
C LYS A 82 5.19 8.91 8.77
N LYS A 83 4.21 9.82 8.85
CA LYS A 83 4.09 10.76 9.96
C LYS A 83 3.92 10.04 11.29
N VAL A 84 3.02 9.04 11.35
CA VAL A 84 2.79 8.26 12.59
C VAL A 84 4.02 7.46 12.99
N ILE A 85 4.72 6.86 12.03
CA ILE A 85 5.95 6.10 12.30
C ILE A 85 7.06 7.00 12.86
N LEU A 86 7.18 8.24 12.37
CA LEU A 86 8.27 9.14 12.77
C LEU A 86 7.97 9.95 14.03
N ASP A 87 6.69 10.32 14.24
CA ASP A 87 6.33 11.34 15.23
C ASP A 87 5.18 10.90 16.16
N GLY A 88 4.72 9.65 16.05
CA GLY A 88 3.57 9.14 16.78
C GLY A 88 2.22 9.51 16.16
N ASP A 89 1.15 8.89 16.67
CA ASP A 89 -0.22 9.06 16.17
C ASP A 89 -0.88 10.38 16.63
N GLY A 90 -0.26 11.06 17.61
CA GLY A 90 -0.75 12.30 18.20
C GLY A 90 -1.98 12.13 19.09
N LEU A 91 -2.43 10.91 19.35
CA LEU A 91 -3.61 10.57 20.13
C LEU A 91 -3.27 9.72 21.35
N THR A 92 -2.36 8.78 21.19
CA THR A 92 -1.89 7.90 22.26
C THR A 92 -0.88 8.63 23.14
N GLN A 93 -1.15 8.71 24.45
CA GLN A 93 -0.25 9.38 25.37
C GLN A 93 1.11 8.69 25.43
N GLY A 94 2.18 9.46 25.15
CA GLY A 94 3.56 8.98 25.16
C GLY A 94 3.99 8.27 23.88
N ASP A 95 3.16 8.29 22.85
CA ASP A 95 3.55 7.83 21.52
C ASP A 95 4.37 8.91 20.80
N GLU A 96 5.65 8.68 20.67
CA GLU A 96 6.61 9.57 19.98
C GLU A 96 7.09 8.98 18.65
N GLY A 97 6.41 7.94 18.15
CA GLY A 97 6.77 7.22 16.94
C GLY A 97 7.45 5.87 17.21
N PHE A 98 8.05 5.30 16.18
CA PHE A 98 8.69 3.99 16.27
C PHE A 98 9.97 4.02 17.10
N GLU A 99 10.10 3.02 17.95
CA GLU A 99 11.28 2.77 18.76
C GLU A 99 12.01 1.51 18.28
N LYS A 100 13.18 1.23 18.90
CA LYS A 100 13.96 0.01 18.63
C LYS A 100 13.11 -1.25 18.82
N GLY A 101 13.01 -2.04 17.79
CA GLY A 101 12.23 -3.29 17.75
C GLY A 101 10.93 -3.16 16.95
N ASP A 102 10.49 -1.93 16.65
CA ASP A 102 9.27 -1.70 15.89
C ASP A 102 9.42 -1.99 14.41
N TYR A 103 8.32 -2.37 13.79
CA TYR A 103 8.23 -2.53 12.34
C TYR A 103 6.80 -2.38 11.83
N PHE A 104 6.71 -1.99 10.57
CA PHE A 104 5.46 -1.94 9.81
C PHE A 104 5.62 -2.72 8.52
N LYS A 105 4.75 -3.70 8.28
CA LYS A 105 4.87 -4.59 7.14
C LYS A 105 3.57 -4.74 6.36
N LEU A 106 3.73 -4.93 5.05
CA LEU A 106 2.74 -5.38 4.11
C LEU A 106 2.98 -6.87 3.83
N THR A 107 1.94 -7.69 3.94
CA THR A 107 1.96 -9.09 3.54
C THR A 107 1.10 -9.29 2.31
N ALA A 108 1.67 -9.88 1.26
CA ALA A 108 0.97 -10.29 0.06
C ALA A 108 0.79 -11.81 0.07
N THR A 109 -0.45 -12.28 -0.01
CA THR A 109 -0.79 -13.71 -0.01
C THR A 109 -1.35 -14.09 -1.37
N GLY A 110 -0.68 -15.02 -2.04
CA GLY A 110 -1.11 -15.57 -3.33
C GLY A 110 -2.19 -16.64 -3.16
N ILE A 111 -3.24 -16.52 -3.93
CA ILE A 111 -4.36 -17.49 -3.98
C ILE A 111 -4.42 -18.07 -5.40
N LYS A 112 -4.49 -19.39 -5.49
CA LYS A 112 -4.60 -20.11 -6.77
C LYS A 112 -6.04 -20.15 -7.26
N ALA A 113 -6.24 -20.57 -8.52
CA ALA A 113 -7.56 -20.69 -9.13
C ALA A 113 -8.48 -21.69 -8.39
N ASP A 114 -7.92 -22.70 -7.74
CA ASP A 114 -8.66 -23.65 -6.90
C ASP A 114 -9.01 -23.11 -5.49
N GLY A 115 -8.63 -21.87 -5.18
CA GLY A 115 -8.84 -21.22 -3.90
C GLY A 115 -7.79 -21.55 -2.84
N SER A 116 -6.82 -22.41 -3.13
CA SER A 116 -5.74 -22.73 -2.18
C SER A 116 -4.71 -21.60 -2.11
N THR A 117 -4.06 -21.44 -0.95
CA THR A 117 -2.96 -20.49 -0.77
C THR A 117 -1.69 -21.00 -1.45
N ALA A 118 -1.07 -20.18 -2.29
CA ALA A 118 0.22 -20.46 -2.90
C ALA A 118 1.38 -20.19 -1.95
N GLY A 119 1.25 -19.15 -1.11
CA GLY A 119 2.24 -18.69 -0.16
C GLY A 119 2.00 -17.23 0.22
N SER A 120 2.86 -16.70 1.08
CA SER A 120 2.84 -15.30 1.47
C SER A 120 4.24 -14.72 1.46
N LEU A 121 4.35 -13.43 1.14
CA LEU A 121 5.58 -12.66 1.15
C LEU A 121 5.38 -11.40 1.97
N ASP A 122 6.36 -11.09 2.81
CA ASP A 122 6.36 -9.89 3.62
C ASP A 122 7.28 -8.82 3.00
N PHE A 123 6.84 -7.57 3.07
CA PHE A 123 7.62 -6.40 2.71
C PHE A 123 7.56 -5.37 3.86
N TYR A 124 8.70 -4.94 4.37
CA TYR A 124 8.75 -3.98 5.46
C TYR A 124 8.73 -2.56 4.93
N LEU A 125 7.69 -1.82 5.29
CA LEU A 125 7.52 -0.39 4.98
C LEU A 125 8.26 0.52 5.96
N ALA A 126 8.50 0.01 7.18
CA ALA A 126 9.42 0.56 8.16
C ALA A 126 9.99 -0.59 8.98
N ASP A 127 11.27 -0.48 9.35
CA ASP A 127 11.95 -1.50 10.14
C ASP A 127 13.00 -0.87 11.06
N TYR A 128 12.77 -0.98 12.37
CA TYR A 128 13.61 -0.45 13.46
C TYR A 128 14.20 -1.58 14.31
N ARG A 129 14.26 -2.80 13.75
CA ARG A 129 14.78 -4.00 14.46
C ARG A 129 16.29 -4.17 14.33
N GLY A 130 16.95 -3.36 13.50
CA GLY A 130 18.40 -3.42 13.34
C GLY A 130 19.16 -3.27 14.66
N GLU A 131 20.39 -3.80 14.72
CA GLU A 131 21.24 -3.64 15.90
C GLU A 131 21.66 -2.18 16.10
N ASN A 132 21.86 -1.46 15.01
CA ASN A 132 22.23 -0.05 15.01
C ASN A 132 21.07 0.81 14.53
N GLU A 133 20.92 1.98 15.10
CA GLU A 133 19.92 2.97 14.65
C GLU A 133 20.14 3.42 13.19
N ALA A 134 21.38 3.36 12.71
CA ALA A 134 21.70 3.66 11.30
C ALA A 134 21.07 2.66 10.29
N ASP A 135 20.61 1.50 10.78
CA ASP A 135 19.92 0.49 9.97
C ASP A 135 18.40 0.69 9.96
N TYR A 136 17.90 1.61 10.79
CA TYR A 136 16.46 1.89 10.86
C TYR A 136 16.01 2.67 9.64
N TYR A 137 14.84 2.32 9.14
CA TYR A 137 14.25 3.05 8.02
C TYR A 137 12.73 3.12 8.09
N CYS A 138 12.21 4.20 7.54
CA CYS A 138 10.81 4.36 7.15
C CYS A 138 10.80 4.75 5.68
N LEU A 139 10.18 3.95 4.82
CA LEU A 139 10.21 4.19 3.38
C LEU A 139 9.54 5.52 3.03
N ASP A 140 10.27 6.31 2.23
CA ASP A 140 9.78 7.53 1.59
C ASP A 140 10.19 7.61 0.11
N SER A 141 10.49 6.46 -0.46
CA SER A 141 10.82 6.24 -1.86
C SER A 141 10.13 4.98 -2.37
N TRP A 142 9.98 4.86 -3.69
CA TRP A 142 9.43 3.68 -4.30
C TRP A 142 10.44 2.52 -4.24
N GLN A 143 10.01 1.37 -3.69
CA GLN A 143 10.79 0.16 -3.63
C GLN A 143 10.04 -0.99 -4.33
N TRP A 144 10.79 -1.86 -5.02
CA TRP A 144 10.18 -3.00 -5.71
C TRP A 144 9.87 -4.14 -4.78
N PHE A 145 8.61 -4.54 -4.70
CA PHE A 145 8.17 -5.74 -4.01
C PHE A 145 8.05 -6.89 -5.02
N ASP A 146 9.04 -7.75 -5.04
CA ASP A 146 9.10 -8.90 -5.94
C ASP A 146 8.16 -10.02 -5.47
N MET A 147 7.20 -10.39 -6.31
CA MET A 147 6.19 -11.39 -5.98
C MET A 147 6.38 -12.73 -6.70
N ARG A 148 7.43 -12.87 -7.52
CA ARG A 148 7.66 -14.08 -8.33
C ARG A 148 7.78 -15.35 -7.50
N ALA A 149 8.22 -15.25 -6.23
CA ALA A 149 8.31 -16.38 -5.32
C ALA A 149 6.95 -16.98 -4.92
N LEU A 150 5.83 -16.27 -5.13
CA LEU A 150 4.48 -16.83 -4.97
C LEU A 150 4.17 -17.88 -6.05
N GLY A 151 4.94 -17.88 -7.16
CA GLY A 151 4.62 -18.73 -8.30
C GLY A 151 3.34 -18.30 -9.02
N LYS A 152 2.62 -19.26 -9.57
CA LYS A 152 1.37 -19.00 -10.28
C LYS A 152 0.21 -18.76 -9.31
N VAL A 153 -0.48 -17.64 -9.46
CA VAL A 153 -1.61 -17.24 -8.63
C VAL A 153 -2.74 -16.66 -9.48
N LYS A 154 -3.95 -16.76 -9.00
CA LYS A 154 -5.16 -16.16 -9.57
C LYS A 154 -5.45 -14.82 -8.92
N GLU A 155 -5.09 -14.68 -7.66
CA GLU A 155 -5.41 -13.53 -6.84
C GLU A 155 -4.27 -13.27 -5.85
N ILE A 156 -4.07 -12.00 -5.52
CA ILE A 156 -3.20 -11.59 -4.42
C ILE A 156 -4.05 -10.79 -3.44
N SER A 157 -4.12 -11.24 -2.19
CA SER A 157 -4.72 -10.49 -1.11
C SER A 157 -3.66 -9.81 -0.26
N PHE A 158 -4.00 -8.67 0.33
CA PHE A 158 -3.09 -7.87 1.13
C PHE A 158 -3.53 -7.80 2.58
N SER A 159 -2.57 -7.84 3.48
CA SER A 159 -2.76 -7.54 4.91
C SER A 159 -1.60 -6.69 5.42
N MET A 160 -1.83 -5.94 6.47
CA MET A 160 -0.81 -5.08 7.08
C MET A 160 -0.71 -5.34 8.56
N TYR A 161 0.47 -5.14 9.12
CA TYR A 161 0.72 -5.28 10.55
C TYR A 161 1.79 -4.27 11.00
N SER A 162 1.53 -3.66 12.17
CA SER A 162 2.48 -2.84 12.90
C SER A 162 2.64 -3.37 14.32
N THR A 163 3.83 -3.26 14.88
CA THR A 163 4.08 -3.54 16.30
C THR A 163 3.47 -2.49 17.21
N GLN A 164 3.36 -1.25 16.71
CA GLN A 164 2.83 -0.15 17.49
C GLN A 164 1.30 -0.24 17.60
N SER A 165 0.81 -0.29 18.85
CA SER A 165 -0.60 -0.46 19.14
C SER A 165 -0.96 0.11 20.52
N ASN A 166 -2.22 0.43 20.70
CA ASN A 166 -2.82 0.82 21.97
C ASN A 166 -4.00 -0.10 22.34
N GLU A 167 -4.78 0.24 23.32
CA GLU A 167 -5.97 -0.53 23.75
C GLU A 167 -7.04 -0.69 22.67
N PHE A 168 -7.01 0.14 21.62
CA PHE A 168 -7.95 0.10 20.50
C PHE A 168 -7.41 -0.66 19.27
N GLY A 169 -6.15 -1.07 19.29
CA GLY A 169 -5.50 -1.80 18.20
C GLY A 169 -4.26 -1.08 17.66
N MET A 170 -3.88 -1.39 16.43
CA MET A 170 -2.73 -0.77 15.78
C MET A 170 -2.96 0.74 15.58
N THR A 171 -1.96 1.54 15.93
CA THR A 171 -1.98 3.00 15.77
C THR A 171 -1.45 3.45 14.43
N THR A 172 -0.61 2.64 13.79
CA THR A 172 -0.11 2.92 12.44
C THR A 172 -1.25 2.76 11.41
N PRO A 173 -1.51 3.76 10.57
CA PRO A 173 -2.57 3.70 9.57
C PRO A 173 -2.36 2.57 8.56
N LEU A 174 -3.39 1.78 8.30
CA LEU A 174 -3.34 0.59 7.44
C LEU A 174 -3.41 0.96 5.95
N TYR A 175 -2.51 1.83 5.51
CA TYR A 175 -2.40 2.31 4.14
C TYR A 175 -1.03 2.03 3.56
N PHE A 176 -1.00 1.73 2.26
CA PHE A 176 0.23 1.73 1.47
C PHE A 176 -0.02 2.34 0.09
N CYS A 177 1.05 2.81 -0.55
CA CYS A 177 1.00 3.26 -1.93
C CYS A 177 1.57 2.18 -2.85
N MET A 178 0.97 2.04 -4.04
CA MET A 178 1.37 1.07 -5.05
C MET A 178 1.44 1.73 -6.43
N ASP A 179 2.42 1.30 -7.23
CA ASP A 179 2.53 1.70 -8.63
C ASP A 179 3.18 0.59 -9.48
N ASN A 180 3.00 0.64 -10.78
CA ASN A 180 3.56 -0.30 -11.75
C ASN A 180 3.31 -1.78 -11.39
N PHE A 181 2.06 -2.11 -11.04
CA PHE A 181 1.68 -3.49 -10.72
C PHE A 181 1.90 -4.41 -11.92
N ASN A 182 2.59 -5.53 -11.69
CA ASN A 182 3.00 -6.52 -12.68
C ASN A 182 3.88 -5.96 -13.81
N GLY A 183 4.41 -4.76 -13.65
CA GLY A 183 5.37 -4.14 -14.56
C GLY A 183 6.75 -4.78 -14.50
N GLU A 184 7.74 -4.11 -15.11
CA GLU A 184 9.14 -4.51 -14.96
C GLU A 184 9.74 -3.80 -13.75
N ARG A 185 10.58 -4.54 -13.05
CA ARG A 185 11.50 -3.90 -12.13
C ARG A 185 12.52 -3.13 -12.95
N ASN A 186 12.38 -1.65 -13.09
CA ASN A 186 13.18 -0.95 -13.89
C ASN A 186 14.07 -0.31 -13.48
N ILE A 187 14.66 0.24 -13.94
CA ILE A 187 14.89 0.70 -14.72
C ILE A 187 15.83 1.73 -14.78
N ALA A 188 16.56 1.86 -15.71
CA ALA A 188 17.37 3.01 -16.06
C ALA A 188 16.48 4.25 -16.12
N ALA A 189 16.87 5.31 -15.41
CA ALA A 189 16.21 6.60 -15.49
C ALA A 189 16.15 7.07 -16.95
N GLY A 190 14.96 7.38 -17.43
CA GLY A 190 14.75 8.07 -18.71
C GLY A 190 13.95 7.35 -19.78
N GLU A 191 13.54 6.11 -19.58
CA GLU A 191 12.61 5.46 -20.52
C GLU A 191 11.20 5.50 -20.00
N ALA A 192 10.33 6.18 -20.74
CA ALA A 192 8.89 6.19 -20.46
C ALA A 192 8.34 4.80 -20.70
N GLN A 193 7.98 4.08 -19.64
CA GLN A 193 7.28 2.82 -19.78
C GLN A 193 5.80 3.09 -20.08
N THR A 194 5.36 2.65 -21.23
CA THR A 194 3.96 2.62 -21.56
C THR A 194 3.32 1.50 -20.75
N PHE A 195 2.47 1.84 -19.81
CA PHE A 195 1.68 0.87 -19.07
C PHE A 195 0.66 0.26 -20.04
N SER A 196 1.00 -0.84 -20.62
CA SER A 196 0.02 -1.76 -21.14
C SER A 196 -0.52 -2.53 -19.94
N LEU A 197 -1.69 -2.16 -19.46
CA LEU A 197 -2.52 -3.08 -18.70
C LEU A 197 -2.81 -4.21 -19.68
N GLY A 198 -1.94 -5.20 -19.75
CA GLY A 198 -2.26 -6.42 -20.47
C GLY A 198 -3.67 -6.86 -20.09
N ASP A 199 -4.16 -7.98 -20.51
CA ASP A 199 -5.51 -8.45 -20.17
C ASP A 199 -5.84 -8.54 -18.66
N SER A 200 -5.07 -7.91 -17.79
CA SER A 200 -5.36 -7.70 -16.39
C SER A 200 -6.18 -6.42 -16.23
N SER A 201 -7.46 -6.56 -16.10
CA SER A 201 -8.32 -5.48 -15.66
C SER A 201 -8.26 -5.39 -14.12
N LEU A 202 -7.64 -4.34 -13.60
CA LEU A 202 -8.11 -3.81 -12.34
C LEU A 202 -9.58 -3.46 -12.57
N SER A 203 -10.48 -4.07 -11.82
CA SER A 203 -11.89 -3.68 -11.89
C SER A 203 -11.98 -2.26 -11.36
N LEU A 204 -12.09 -1.29 -12.27
CA LEU A 204 -12.20 0.13 -11.97
C LEU A 204 -13.49 0.48 -11.22
N ASP A 205 -14.40 -0.48 -11.08
CA ASP A 205 -15.70 -0.31 -10.43
C ASP A 205 -15.60 0.03 -8.93
N LYS A 206 -14.38 0.06 -8.39
CA LYS A 206 -14.11 0.34 -6.97
C LYS A 206 -13.05 1.42 -6.72
N PHE A 207 -12.65 2.15 -7.75
CA PHE A 207 -11.76 3.29 -7.56
C PHE A 207 -12.59 4.55 -7.30
N PHE A 208 -12.33 5.17 -6.16
CA PHE A 208 -12.83 6.51 -5.86
C PHE A 208 -11.76 7.53 -6.22
N THR A 209 -12.12 8.60 -6.90
CA THR A 209 -11.25 9.74 -7.06
C THR A 209 -11.33 10.64 -5.82
N PRO A 210 -10.28 11.39 -5.47
CA PRO A 210 -10.33 12.34 -4.34
C PRO A 210 -11.44 13.39 -4.47
N ASP A 211 -11.95 13.62 -5.68
CA ASP A 211 -13.04 14.56 -5.96
C ASP A 211 -14.44 13.97 -5.67
N ASP A 212 -14.52 12.66 -5.40
CA ASP A 212 -15.76 11.95 -5.09
C ASP A 212 -15.99 11.79 -3.56
N ALA A 213 -15.13 12.41 -2.73
CA ALA A 213 -15.15 12.33 -1.28
C ALA A 213 -15.68 13.60 -0.63
#